data_8dff5f0ac91df46e83ff009713dd10e0
#
_entry.id   8dff5f0ac91df46e83ff009713dd10e0
#
_cell.length_a   1.000
_cell.length_b   1.000
_cell.length_c   1.000
_cell.angle_alpha   90.00
_cell.angle_beta   90.00
_cell.angle_gamma   90.00
#
_symmetry.space_group_name_H-M   'P 1'
#
loop_
_entity.id
_entity.type
_entity.pdbx_description
1 polymer ?
#
loop_
_entity_poly.entity_id
_entity_poly.type
_entity_poly.pdbx_seq_one_letter_code
_entity_poly.pdbx_strand_id
1 'polypeptide(L)'
;MRLKKIIVALSLLLLTGVLTACSTKKEENTNKHKVDIVTSTNIYANIAKNIIGKYGVVEAVINNGDIDPHDFEPTSDSAKKVATTNVVIANGLGYDSWMNNLASANDIHVTKVGEQLLHLKQGDNPHIWYNLNMPTKYVNYLVKKASKIDPKHATYFRKNAVKYLTKIDRIKKLAQKIDGQKQKPVYVSEPVFDYALQACRFKIGNPAFEEAVENETDPSPRVIHEMQTNLKKQKVSFFINNVQASSDTVNGMVKLAKKHYVPVLNVRETMPNGISYSNWMFDNYQKLFKISSK
;
A
#
# COMPACT_ATOMS: atom_id res chain seq x y z
N MET A 1 -46.35 -32.66 65.96
CA MET A 1 -45.50 -31.45 65.87
C MET A 1 -44.09 -31.67 65.31
N ARG A 2 -43.47 -32.83 65.41
CA ARG A 2 -42.09 -33.09 64.90
C ARG A 2 -42.00 -33.26 63.41
N LEU A 3 -43.03 -33.83 62.77
CA LEU A 3 -43.01 -34.06 61.31
C LEU A 3 -43.09 -32.77 60.46
N LYS A 4 -43.87 -31.74 60.89
CA LYS A 4 -43.97 -30.45 60.25
C LYS A 4 -42.68 -29.62 60.31
N LYS A 5 -41.86 -29.78 61.35
CA LYS A 5 -40.57 -29.10 61.49
C LYS A 5 -39.48 -29.70 60.57
N ILE A 6 -39.56 -31.00 60.27
CA ILE A 6 -38.64 -31.70 59.39
C ILE A 6 -38.90 -31.32 57.93
N ILE A 7 -40.16 -31.17 57.51
CA ILE A 7 -40.55 -30.76 56.17
C ILE A 7 -40.16 -29.32 55.92
N VAL A 8 -40.27 -28.40 56.85
CA VAL A 8 -39.84 -27.02 56.75
C VAL A 8 -38.30 -26.91 56.67
N ALA A 9 -37.57 -27.71 57.40
CA ALA A 9 -36.12 -27.75 57.37
C ALA A 9 -35.57 -28.32 56.03
N LEU A 10 -36.27 -29.33 55.48
CA LEU A 10 -35.87 -29.91 54.15
C LEU A 10 -36.20 -28.98 52.97
N SER A 11 -37.32 -28.20 53.10
CA SER A 11 -37.65 -27.20 52.03
C SER A 11 -36.73 -25.97 52.05
N LEU A 12 -36.17 -25.59 53.22
CA LEU A 12 -35.21 -24.51 53.34
C LEU A 12 -33.82 -24.92 52.82
N LEU A 13 -33.42 -26.19 52.93
CA LEU A 13 -32.17 -26.73 52.40
C LEU A 13 -32.21 -26.87 50.87
N LEU A 14 -33.37 -27.09 50.26
CA LEU A 14 -33.53 -27.14 48.81
C LEU A 14 -33.54 -25.74 48.14
N LEU A 15 -33.87 -24.68 48.86
CA LEU A 15 -33.91 -23.32 48.36
C LEU A 15 -32.51 -22.65 48.32
N THR A 16 -31.54 -23.14 49.09
CA THR A 16 -30.17 -22.63 49.11
C THR A 16 -29.27 -23.24 48.04
N GLY A 17 -29.69 -24.34 47.41
CA GLY A 17 -28.91 -25.02 46.34
C GLY A 17 -29.07 -24.45 44.93
N VAL A 18 -30.00 -23.51 44.69
CA VAL A 18 -30.30 -23.00 43.32
C VAL A 18 -29.63 -21.65 43.03
N LEU A 19 -28.97 -21.02 44.00
CA LEU A 19 -28.34 -19.68 43.80
C LEU A 19 -26.87 -19.72 43.38
N THR A 20 -26.25 -20.90 43.18
CA THR A 20 -24.84 -21.01 42.77
C THR A 20 -24.62 -21.42 41.31
N ALA A 21 -25.65 -21.49 40.46
CA ALA A 21 -25.54 -21.99 39.09
C ALA A 21 -25.77 -20.92 38.01
N CYS A 22 -25.40 -19.68 38.22
CA CYS A 22 -25.36 -18.67 37.16
C CYS A 22 -24.24 -17.66 37.37
N SER A 23 -23.01 -18.17 37.62
CA SER A 23 -21.83 -17.40 37.29
C SER A 23 -21.44 -17.78 35.83
N THR A 24 -22.24 -17.35 34.89
CA THR A 24 -21.75 -17.20 33.51
C THR A 24 -20.59 -16.22 33.62
N LYS A 25 -19.34 -16.75 33.58
CA LYS A 25 -18.20 -15.97 33.20
C LYS A 25 -18.61 -15.31 31.89
N LYS A 26 -18.99 -14.04 31.93
CA LYS A 26 -18.97 -13.17 30.79
C LYS A 26 -17.54 -13.32 30.27
N GLU A 27 -17.34 -14.02 29.17
CA GLU A 27 -16.11 -13.92 28.43
C GLU A 27 -15.95 -12.43 28.20
N GLU A 28 -15.08 -11.81 28.94
CA GLU A 28 -14.61 -10.47 28.66
C GLU A 28 -14.13 -10.53 27.22
N ASN A 29 -14.82 -9.80 26.40
CA ASN A 29 -14.49 -9.67 24.98
C ASN A 29 -13.08 -9.07 24.90
N THR A 30 -12.06 -9.95 24.93
CA THR A 30 -10.63 -9.62 24.96
C THR A 30 -10.16 -8.92 23.67
N ASN A 31 -11.10 -8.64 22.75
CA ASN A 31 -10.84 -7.93 21.49
C ASN A 31 -10.71 -6.41 21.64
N LYS A 32 -10.93 -5.83 22.81
CA LYS A 32 -10.99 -4.37 23.00
C LYS A 32 -9.64 -3.64 22.80
N HIS A 33 -8.53 -4.38 22.68
CA HIS A 33 -7.17 -3.84 22.49
C HIS A 33 -6.43 -4.44 21.29
N LYS A 34 -7.13 -5.01 20.36
CA LYS A 34 -6.52 -5.55 19.14
C LYS A 34 -6.33 -4.43 18.12
N VAL A 35 -5.17 -4.40 17.50
CA VAL A 35 -4.89 -3.44 16.42
C VAL A 35 -5.55 -3.93 15.14
N ASP A 36 -6.63 -3.26 14.73
CA ASP A 36 -7.34 -3.57 13.49
C ASP A 36 -7.12 -2.45 12.48
N ILE A 37 -6.56 -2.81 11.33
CA ILE A 37 -6.16 -1.86 10.28
C ILE A 37 -6.82 -2.25 8.97
N VAL A 38 -7.48 -1.30 8.33
CA VAL A 38 -7.90 -1.41 6.93
C VAL A 38 -7.14 -0.40 6.09
N THR A 39 -6.58 -0.85 5.00
CA THR A 39 -5.85 -0.04 4.05
C THR A 39 -6.55 0.00 2.69
N SER A 40 -6.33 1.03 1.91
CA SER A 40 -6.88 1.10 0.56
C SER A 40 -6.37 -0.05 -0.31
N THR A 41 -5.06 -0.28 -0.33
CA THR A 41 -4.42 -1.28 -1.20
C THR A 41 -3.62 -2.33 -0.43
N ASN A 42 -3.33 -3.44 -1.11
CA ASN A 42 -2.51 -4.54 -0.59
C ASN A 42 -1.06 -4.10 -0.27
N ILE A 43 -0.57 -3.02 -0.86
CA ILE A 43 0.77 -2.45 -0.61
C ILE A 43 0.90 -2.07 0.88
N TYR A 44 -0.01 -1.23 1.36
CA TYR A 44 -0.01 -0.76 2.75
C TYR A 44 -0.35 -1.89 3.72
N ALA A 45 -1.28 -2.77 3.35
CA ALA A 45 -1.61 -3.95 4.16
C ALA A 45 -0.40 -4.87 4.33
N ASN A 46 0.38 -5.12 3.27
CA ASN A 46 1.56 -5.97 3.35
C ASN A 46 2.62 -5.42 4.31
N ILE A 47 2.87 -4.12 4.25
CA ILE A 47 3.78 -3.46 5.20
C ILE A 47 3.24 -3.57 6.63
N ALA A 48 1.97 -3.21 6.84
CA ALA A 48 1.34 -3.23 8.16
C ALA A 48 1.32 -4.63 8.77
N LYS A 49 0.99 -5.68 8.01
CA LYS A 49 1.06 -7.08 8.47
C LYS A 49 2.42 -7.47 9.03
N ASN A 50 3.51 -6.99 8.42
CA ASN A 50 4.87 -7.25 8.91
C ASN A 50 5.16 -6.57 10.24
N ILE A 51 4.52 -5.45 10.56
CA ILE A 51 4.74 -4.70 11.81
C ILE A 51 3.85 -5.24 12.92
N ILE A 52 2.55 -5.38 12.64
CA ILE A 52 1.52 -5.76 13.60
C ILE A 52 1.61 -7.24 13.97
N GLY A 53 1.89 -8.10 12.98
CA GLY A 53 2.03 -9.55 13.17
C GLY A 53 0.79 -10.16 13.82
N LYS A 54 0.99 -11.03 14.83
CA LYS A 54 -0.08 -11.77 15.50
C LYS A 54 -0.95 -10.95 16.47
N TYR A 55 -0.60 -9.69 16.72
CA TYR A 55 -1.32 -8.85 17.69
C TYR A 55 -2.30 -7.87 17.03
N GLY A 56 -2.71 -8.15 15.81
CA GLY A 56 -3.74 -7.39 15.13
C GLY A 56 -4.25 -8.07 13.89
N VAL A 57 -5.25 -7.46 13.27
CA VAL A 57 -5.78 -7.83 11.96
C VAL A 57 -5.45 -6.70 10.99
N VAL A 58 -5.02 -7.06 9.79
CA VAL A 58 -4.74 -6.10 8.73
C VAL A 58 -5.37 -6.59 7.45
N GLU A 59 -6.24 -5.79 6.87
CA GLU A 59 -6.91 -6.06 5.60
C GLU A 59 -6.69 -4.94 4.61
N ALA A 60 -6.85 -5.23 3.33
CA ALA A 60 -6.91 -4.24 2.27
C ALA A 60 -8.30 -4.24 1.64
N VAL A 61 -8.76 -3.09 1.18
CA VAL A 61 -9.97 -3.00 0.36
C VAL A 61 -9.66 -3.58 -1.02
N ILE A 62 -8.63 -3.06 -1.69
CA ILE A 62 -8.07 -3.67 -2.92
C ILE A 62 -6.96 -4.64 -2.49
N ASN A 63 -7.28 -5.93 -2.45
CA ASN A 63 -6.35 -6.97 -2.01
C ASN A 63 -5.77 -7.81 -3.16
N ASN A 64 -6.23 -7.59 -4.38
CA ASN A 64 -5.79 -8.26 -5.59
C ASN A 64 -5.01 -7.28 -6.47
N GLY A 65 -3.76 -7.60 -6.80
CA GLY A 65 -2.89 -6.79 -7.65
C GLY A 65 -3.23 -6.80 -9.14
N ASP A 66 -4.31 -7.47 -9.55
CA ASP A 66 -4.80 -7.46 -10.93
C ASP A 66 -5.99 -6.49 -11.13
N ILE A 67 -6.49 -5.90 -10.03
CA ILE A 67 -7.53 -4.86 -10.08
C ILE A 67 -6.85 -3.53 -10.42
N ASP A 68 -7.42 -2.83 -11.40
CA ASP A 68 -7.05 -1.46 -11.71
C ASP A 68 -7.61 -0.52 -10.63
N PRO A 69 -6.80 0.26 -9.94
CA PRO A 69 -7.28 1.17 -8.90
C PRO A 69 -8.10 2.34 -9.43
N HIS A 70 -7.90 2.74 -10.69
CA HIS A 70 -8.65 3.83 -11.33
C HIS A 70 -10.09 3.41 -11.60
N ASP A 71 -10.32 2.14 -11.92
CA ASP A 71 -11.64 1.57 -12.18
C ASP A 71 -12.32 1.01 -10.92
N PHE A 72 -11.68 1.15 -9.75
CA PHE A 72 -12.18 0.50 -8.53
C PHE A 72 -13.36 1.25 -7.92
N GLU A 73 -14.49 0.55 -7.79
CA GLU A 73 -15.67 1.01 -7.04
C GLU A 73 -15.82 0.24 -5.71
N PRO A 74 -15.93 0.96 -4.56
CA PRO A 74 -16.14 0.31 -3.27
C PRO A 74 -17.46 -0.43 -3.18
N THR A 75 -17.45 -1.61 -2.58
CA THR A 75 -18.61 -2.44 -2.36
C THR A 75 -19.17 -2.31 -0.92
N SER A 76 -20.35 -2.90 -0.67
CA SER A 76 -20.89 -3.03 0.70
C SER A 76 -19.94 -3.78 1.63
N ASP A 77 -19.14 -4.73 1.12
CA ASP A 77 -18.15 -5.44 1.94
C ASP A 77 -16.95 -4.56 2.26
N SER A 78 -16.56 -3.65 1.37
CA SER A 78 -15.57 -2.61 1.65
C SER A 78 -16.02 -1.72 2.82
N ALA A 79 -17.29 -1.30 2.81
CA ALA A 79 -17.86 -0.49 3.88
C ALA A 79 -17.89 -1.25 5.22
N LYS A 80 -18.28 -2.53 5.24
CA LYS A 80 -18.27 -3.36 6.45
C LYS A 80 -16.88 -3.51 7.06
N LYS A 81 -15.84 -3.72 6.24
CA LYS A 81 -14.45 -3.81 6.70
C LYS A 81 -14.03 -2.52 7.40
N VAL A 82 -14.32 -1.38 6.81
CA VAL A 82 -13.97 -0.07 7.39
C VAL A 82 -14.74 0.19 8.68
N ALA A 83 -16.02 -0.16 8.75
CA ALA A 83 -16.89 0.10 9.90
C ALA A 83 -16.41 -0.56 11.20
N THR A 84 -15.67 -1.65 11.14
CA THR A 84 -15.23 -2.45 12.31
C THR A 84 -13.77 -2.22 12.69
N THR A 85 -13.04 -1.36 11.96
CA THR A 85 -11.62 -1.10 12.18
C THR A 85 -11.36 0.11 13.07
N ASN A 86 -10.19 0.15 13.70
CA ASN A 86 -9.76 1.31 14.49
C ASN A 86 -8.65 2.14 13.82
N VAL A 87 -8.14 1.69 12.67
CA VAL A 87 -7.13 2.43 11.89
C VAL A 87 -7.42 2.28 10.40
N VAL A 88 -7.67 3.39 9.72
CA VAL A 88 -7.88 3.45 8.27
C VAL A 88 -6.69 4.15 7.61
N ILE A 89 -6.12 3.53 6.59
CA ILE A 89 -4.97 4.03 5.84
C ILE A 89 -5.33 4.15 4.37
N ALA A 90 -5.08 5.32 3.82
CA ALA A 90 -5.17 5.60 2.40
C ALA A 90 -3.83 6.07 1.84
N ASN A 91 -3.64 5.88 0.54
CA ASN A 91 -2.52 6.49 -0.19
C ASN A 91 -2.58 8.01 -0.09
N GLY A 92 -3.76 8.56 -0.36
CA GLY A 92 -3.99 10.00 -0.51
C GLY A 92 -3.67 10.51 -1.91
N LEU A 93 -3.43 11.82 -2.02
CA LEU A 93 -3.07 12.52 -3.25
C LEU A 93 -4.14 12.40 -4.38
N GLY A 94 -5.38 12.08 -4.01
CA GLY A 94 -6.47 11.87 -4.97
C GLY A 94 -6.67 10.41 -5.40
N TYR A 95 -5.69 9.54 -5.19
CA TYR A 95 -5.65 8.17 -5.70
C TYR A 95 -6.78 7.27 -5.21
N ASP A 96 -7.09 7.33 -3.91
CA ASP A 96 -8.07 6.47 -3.25
C ASP A 96 -9.08 7.27 -2.42
N SER A 97 -9.59 8.35 -3.02
CA SER A 97 -10.50 9.31 -2.38
C SER A 97 -11.78 8.65 -1.84
N TRP A 98 -12.20 7.52 -2.41
CA TRP A 98 -13.33 6.72 -1.95
C TRP A 98 -13.16 6.18 -0.51
N MET A 99 -11.93 6.05 0.00
CA MET A 99 -11.70 5.68 1.39
C MET A 99 -12.27 6.70 2.37
N ASN A 100 -12.28 8.00 2.02
CA ASN A 100 -12.87 9.02 2.88
C ASN A 100 -14.38 8.79 3.03
N ASN A 101 -15.09 8.43 1.95
CA ASN A 101 -16.52 8.18 1.97
C ASN A 101 -16.86 6.96 2.84
N LEU A 102 -16.07 5.88 2.73
CA LEU A 102 -16.24 4.68 3.55
C LEU A 102 -16.01 4.95 5.04
N ALA A 103 -15.02 5.75 5.37
CA ALA A 103 -14.63 6.04 6.75
C ALA A 103 -15.57 7.06 7.41
N SER A 104 -16.01 8.08 6.68
CA SER A 104 -16.88 9.13 7.20
C SER A 104 -18.24 8.61 7.67
N ALA A 105 -18.75 7.55 7.03
CA ALA A 105 -19.99 6.89 7.45
C ALA A 105 -19.94 6.32 8.88
N ASN A 106 -18.73 6.15 9.45
CA ASN A 106 -18.49 5.59 10.78
C ASN A 106 -17.69 6.52 11.69
N ASP A 107 -17.55 7.80 11.33
CA ASP A 107 -16.74 8.81 12.05
C ASP A 107 -15.28 8.37 12.29
N ILE A 108 -14.69 7.62 11.34
CA ILE A 108 -13.32 7.11 11.42
C ILE A 108 -12.39 8.05 10.64
N HIS A 109 -11.30 8.47 11.28
CA HIS A 109 -10.27 9.28 10.66
C HIS A 109 -9.41 8.47 9.69
N VAL A 110 -9.31 8.91 8.43
CA VAL A 110 -8.41 8.32 7.41
C VAL A 110 -7.03 8.95 7.51
N THR A 111 -6.01 8.11 7.68
CA THR A 111 -4.62 8.57 7.59
C THR A 111 -4.16 8.45 6.15
N LYS A 112 -3.88 9.59 5.52
CA LYS A 112 -3.37 9.68 4.14
C LYS A 112 -1.85 9.70 4.16
N VAL A 113 -1.23 8.68 3.57
CA VAL A 113 0.23 8.51 3.61
C VAL A 113 0.94 9.65 2.87
N GLY A 114 0.45 10.04 1.70
CA GLY A 114 1.02 11.12 0.90
C GLY A 114 1.06 12.45 1.65
N GLU A 115 -0.09 12.94 2.06
CA GLU A 115 -0.20 14.27 2.67
C GLU A 115 0.32 14.31 4.10
N GLN A 116 -0.02 13.32 4.94
CA GLN A 116 0.25 13.39 6.38
C GLN A 116 1.61 12.82 6.76
N LEU A 117 2.15 11.87 6.03
CA LEU A 117 3.42 11.23 6.38
C LEU A 117 4.57 11.68 5.48
N LEU A 118 4.32 11.95 4.21
CA LEU A 118 5.32 12.42 3.26
C LEU A 118 5.28 13.94 3.04
N HIS A 119 4.23 14.63 3.52
CA HIS A 119 4.03 16.07 3.37
C HIS A 119 3.93 16.54 1.92
N LEU A 120 3.38 15.66 1.08
CA LEU A 120 3.06 15.95 -0.32
C LEU A 120 1.70 16.68 -0.40
N LYS A 121 1.45 17.31 -1.55
CA LYS A 121 0.22 18.07 -1.80
C LYS A 121 -0.68 17.28 -2.73
N GLN A 122 -1.97 17.55 -2.66
CA GLN A 122 -2.91 17.02 -3.65
C GLN A 122 -2.49 17.48 -5.05
N GLY A 123 -2.47 16.55 -6.01
CA GLY A 123 -1.97 16.76 -7.37
C GLY A 123 -0.49 16.40 -7.55
N ASP A 124 0.27 16.13 -6.46
CA ASP A 124 1.56 15.48 -6.61
C ASP A 124 1.37 14.02 -7.06
N ASN A 125 2.38 13.45 -7.72
CA ASN A 125 2.36 12.09 -8.23
C ASN A 125 1.95 11.08 -7.12
N PRO A 126 0.85 10.33 -7.29
CA PRO A 126 0.29 9.46 -6.26
C PRO A 126 1.07 8.14 -6.09
N HIS A 127 1.97 7.76 -6.99
CA HIS A 127 2.69 6.49 -7.01
C HIS A 127 3.79 6.39 -5.94
N ILE A 128 3.48 6.85 -4.73
CA ILE A 128 4.41 7.02 -3.61
C ILE A 128 4.98 5.71 -3.06
N TRP A 129 4.43 4.56 -3.41
CA TRP A 129 5.02 3.27 -3.05
C TRP A 129 6.38 3.02 -3.71
N TYR A 130 6.72 3.74 -4.78
CA TYR A 130 8.07 3.75 -5.36
C TYR A 130 9.02 4.76 -4.70
N ASN A 131 8.51 5.63 -3.82
CA ASN A 131 9.34 6.56 -3.03
C ASN A 131 10.03 5.81 -1.89
N LEU A 132 11.37 5.79 -1.88
CA LEU A 132 12.18 5.08 -0.88
C LEU A 132 12.02 5.58 0.57
N ASN A 133 11.43 6.75 0.77
CA ASN A 133 11.14 7.28 2.10
C ASN A 133 9.79 6.82 2.66
N MET A 134 8.84 6.49 1.77
CA MET A 134 7.48 6.09 2.16
C MET A 134 7.48 4.93 3.17
N PRO A 135 8.15 3.80 2.94
CA PRO A 135 8.10 2.68 3.87
C PRO A 135 8.60 3.05 5.26
N THR A 136 9.66 3.87 5.35
CA THR A 136 10.22 4.29 6.64
C THR A 136 9.23 5.17 7.42
N LYS A 137 8.62 6.16 6.76
CA LYS A 137 7.64 7.05 7.36
C LYS A 137 6.39 6.29 7.81
N TYR A 138 5.90 5.40 6.96
CA TYR A 138 4.72 4.59 7.24
C TYR A 138 4.95 3.58 8.37
N VAL A 139 6.08 2.87 8.40
CA VAL A 139 6.45 1.95 9.48
C VAL A 139 6.54 2.69 10.83
N ASN A 140 7.16 3.87 10.87
CA ASN A 140 7.24 4.69 12.09
C ASN A 140 5.85 5.11 12.59
N TYR A 141 4.96 5.50 11.68
CA TYR A 141 3.57 5.80 12.00
C TYR A 141 2.85 4.57 12.58
N LEU A 142 2.97 3.41 11.94
CA LEU A 142 2.34 2.16 12.40
C LEU A 142 2.80 1.77 13.81
N VAL A 143 4.10 1.85 14.10
CA VAL A 143 4.64 1.56 15.43
C VAL A 143 4.05 2.51 16.47
N LYS A 144 4.01 3.81 16.19
CA LYS A 144 3.43 4.81 17.10
C LYS A 144 1.95 4.55 17.35
N LYS A 145 1.18 4.31 16.28
CA LYS A 145 -0.27 4.10 16.35
C LYS A 145 -0.59 2.80 17.08
N ALA A 146 0.03 1.68 16.67
CA ALA A 146 -0.19 0.37 17.30
C ALA A 146 0.24 0.35 18.78
N SER A 147 1.37 0.98 19.14
CA SER A 147 1.82 1.08 20.52
C SER A 147 0.88 1.92 21.41
N LYS A 148 0.14 2.86 20.80
CA LYS A 148 -0.90 3.63 21.53
C LYS A 148 -2.16 2.78 21.76
N ILE A 149 -2.55 1.93 20.80
CA ILE A 149 -3.72 1.07 20.88
C ILE A 149 -3.45 -0.12 21.81
N ASP A 150 -2.27 -0.74 21.66
CA ASP A 150 -1.83 -1.90 22.44
C ASP A 150 -0.43 -1.66 23.05
N PRO A 151 -0.34 -0.92 24.15
CA PRO A 151 0.93 -0.61 24.81
C PRO A 151 1.69 -1.86 25.29
N LYS A 152 0.97 -2.91 25.65
CA LYS A 152 1.54 -4.19 26.13
C LYS A 152 2.45 -4.84 25.10
N HIS A 153 2.15 -4.67 23.81
CA HIS A 153 2.93 -5.25 22.72
C HIS A 153 3.80 -4.25 21.96
N ALA A 154 3.98 -3.02 22.48
CA ALA A 154 4.78 -1.97 21.85
C ALA A 154 6.23 -2.40 21.51
N THR A 155 6.86 -3.21 22.35
CA THR A 155 8.21 -3.74 22.10
C THR A 155 8.24 -4.72 20.92
N TYR A 156 7.19 -5.53 20.77
CA TYR A 156 7.04 -6.42 19.62
C TYR A 156 6.94 -5.64 18.29
N PHE A 157 6.10 -4.59 18.26
CA PHE A 157 5.96 -3.74 17.07
C PHE A 157 7.27 -3.05 16.69
N ARG A 158 8.00 -2.51 17.66
CA ARG A 158 9.33 -1.90 17.43
C ARG A 158 10.35 -2.92 16.89
N LYS A 159 10.40 -4.13 17.45
CA LYS A 159 11.30 -5.19 16.97
C LYS A 159 10.98 -5.57 15.52
N ASN A 160 9.71 -5.72 15.19
CA ASN A 160 9.28 -6.01 13.82
C ASN A 160 9.65 -4.86 12.86
N ALA A 161 9.48 -3.62 13.29
CA ALA A 161 9.85 -2.45 12.49
C ALA A 161 11.35 -2.44 12.15
N VAL A 162 12.23 -2.68 13.12
CA VAL A 162 13.68 -2.77 12.88
C VAL A 162 13.98 -3.85 11.85
N LYS A 163 13.41 -5.06 12.03
CA LYS A 163 13.59 -6.17 11.09
C LYS A 163 13.08 -5.83 9.69
N TYR A 164 11.96 -5.14 9.58
CA TYR A 164 11.37 -4.75 8.30
C TYR A 164 12.21 -3.68 7.61
N LEU A 165 12.63 -2.64 8.33
CA LEU A 165 13.42 -1.54 7.79
C LEU A 165 14.79 -1.99 7.28
N THR A 166 15.39 -3.05 7.85
CA THR A 166 16.60 -3.66 7.30
C THR A 166 16.41 -4.13 5.85
N LYS A 167 15.20 -4.64 5.49
CA LYS A 167 14.89 -5.00 4.11
C LYS A 167 14.81 -3.77 3.21
N ILE A 168 14.23 -2.69 3.71
CA ILE A 168 14.12 -1.41 2.97
C ILE A 168 15.51 -0.80 2.75
N ASP A 169 16.40 -0.87 3.74
CA ASP A 169 17.77 -0.37 3.62
C ASP A 169 18.58 -1.11 2.54
N ARG A 170 18.31 -2.40 2.32
CA ARG A 170 18.91 -3.13 1.19
C ARG A 170 18.49 -2.54 -0.15
N ILE A 171 17.22 -2.12 -0.29
CA ILE A 171 16.72 -1.48 -1.52
C ILE A 171 17.39 -0.12 -1.70
N LYS A 172 17.48 0.69 -0.62
CA LYS A 172 18.17 1.99 -0.65
C LYS A 172 19.64 1.85 -1.06
N LYS A 173 20.35 0.87 -0.49
CA LYS A 173 21.73 0.58 -0.87
C LYS A 173 21.88 0.14 -2.33
N LEU A 174 20.90 -0.57 -2.87
CA LEU A 174 20.90 -0.93 -4.30
C LEU A 174 20.65 0.30 -5.17
N ALA A 175 19.68 1.14 -4.81
CA ALA A 175 19.38 2.39 -5.51
C ALA A 175 20.61 3.33 -5.56
N GLN A 176 21.37 3.42 -4.47
CA GLN A 176 22.61 4.24 -4.41
C GLN A 176 23.70 3.79 -5.39
N LYS A 177 23.65 2.55 -5.88
CA LYS A 177 24.59 2.03 -6.89
C LYS A 177 24.18 2.40 -8.32
N ILE A 178 22.99 2.95 -8.50
CA ILE A 178 22.44 3.35 -9.80
C ILE A 178 22.66 4.86 -9.95
N ASP A 179 23.34 5.25 -11.03
CA ASP A 179 23.56 6.66 -11.34
C ASP A 179 23.04 6.99 -12.75
N GLY A 180 21.85 7.58 -12.79
CA GLY A 180 21.22 8.03 -14.02
C GLY A 180 21.66 9.40 -14.51
N GLN A 181 22.46 10.16 -13.72
CA GLN A 181 22.79 11.56 -14.02
C GLN A 181 23.51 11.76 -15.35
N LYS A 182 24.34 10.78 -15.74
CA LYS A 182 25.12 10.82 -16.99
C LYS A 182 24.45 10.06 -18.16
N GLN A 183 23.28 9.50 -17.90
CA GLN A 183 22.52 8.74 -18.90
C GLN A 183 21.72 9.69 -19.81
N LYS A 184 21.38 9.20 -21.02
CA LYS A 184 20.35 9.83 -21.85
C LYS A 184 19.03 9.84 -21.05
N PRO A 185 18.09 10.74 -21.39
CA PRO A 185 16.76 10.73 -20.77
C PRO A 185 16.08 9.36 -20.86
N VAL A 186 15.23 9.08 -19.91
CA VAL A 186 14.37 7.89 -19.87
C VAL A 186 12.98 8.30 -20.32
N TYR A 187 12.31 7.45 -21.07
CA TYR A 187 10.89 7.62 -21.37
C TYR A 187 10.05 6.71 -20.48
N VAL A 188 8.87 7.18 -20.13
CA VAL A 188 7.91 6.46 -19.30
C VAL A 188 6.54 6.48 -19.96
N SER A 189 5.75 5.42 -19.78
CA SER A 189 4.36 5.39 -20.27
C SER A 189 3.45 6.27 -19.42
N GLU A 190 3.66 6.23 -18.11
CA GLU A 190 2.96 6.94 -17.05
C GLU A 190 3.92 7.26 -15.91
N PRO A 191 3.60 8.19 -14.99
CA PRO A 191 4.50 8.58 -13.89
C PRO A 191 4.61 7.56 -12.76
N VAL A 192 4.27 6.30 -13.01
CA VAL A 192 4.25 5.22 -12.01
C VAL A 192 5.61 5.00 -11.36
N PHE A 193 6.70 5.07 -12.15
CA PHE A 193 8.04 4.73 -11.67
C PHE A 193 8.93 5.95 -11.37
N ASP A 194 8.40 7.15 -11.42
CA ASP A 194 9.13 8.41 -11.35
C ASP A 194 9.92 8.57 -10.07
N TYR A 195 9.33 8.26 -8.92
CA TYR A 195 10.06 8.33 -7.65
C TYR A 195 11.31 7.44 -7.63
N ALA A 196 11.27 6.27 -8.29
CA ALA A 196 12.43 5.39 -8.38
C ALA A 196 13.48 5.98 -9.34
N LEU A 197 13.06 6.54 -10.47
CA LEU A 197 13.93 7.21 -11.43
C LEU A 197 14.60 8.44 -10.81
N GLN A 198 13.85 9.28 -10.09
CA GLN A 198 14.35 10.45 -9.38
C GLN A 198 15.34 10.06 -8.28
N ALA A 199 15.04 9.01 -7.49
CA ALA A 199 15.95 8.50 -6.47
C ALA A 199 17.28 8.03 -7.04
N CYS A 200 17.30 7.58 -8.30
CA CYS A 200 18.47 7.16 -9.05
C CYS A 200 19.01 8.23 -10.01
N ARG A 201 18.52 9.48 -9.91
CA ARG A 201 18.97 10.66 -10.68
C ARG A 201 18.80 10.57 -12.19
N PHE A 202 17.85 9.79 -12.70
CA PHE A 202 17.48 9.79 -14.10
C PHE A 202 16.66 11.03 -14.46
N LYS A 203 16.87 11.52 -15.67
CA LYS A 203 16.03 12.57 -16.25
C LYS A 203 14.89 11.92 -17.06
N ILE A 204 13.65 12.26 -16.73
CA ILE A 204 12.49 11.89 -17.53
C ILE A 204 12.41 12.83 -18.72
N GLY A 205 12.27 12.26 -19.91
CA GLY A 205 12.37 12.99 -21.18
C GLY A 205 11.05 13.25 -21.88
N ASN A 206 9.92 12.78 -21.31
CA ASN A 206 8.60 12.87 -21.94
C ASN A 206 7.47 13.24 -20.98
N PRO A 207 7.62 14.28 -20.13
CA PRO A 207 6.63 14.58 -19.07
C PRO A 207 5.24 14.89 -19.63
N ALA A 208 5.12 15.56 -20.77
CA ALA A 208 3.82 15.85 -21.37
C ALA A 208 3.12 14.60 -21.94
N PHE A 209 3.84 13.53 -22.23
CA PHE A 209 3.26 12.27 -22.67
C PHE A 209 2.72 11.48 -21.46
N GLU A 210 3.55 11.31 -20.43
CA GLU A 210 3.15 10.57 -19.22
C GLU A 210 1.98 11.22 -18.51
N GLU A 211 1.95 12.56 -18.43
CA GLU A 211 0.85 13.31 -17.85
C GLU A 211 -0.45 13.13 -18.66
N ALA A 212 -0.38 13.12 -19.99
CA ALA A 212 -1.56 12.89 -20.80
C ALA A 212 -2.11 11.47 -20.60
N VAL A 213 -1.24 10.45 -20.53
CA VAL A 213 -1.65 9.06 -20.29
C VAL A 213 -2.24 8.89 -18.89
N GLU A 214 -1.62 9.47 -17.86
CA GLU A 214 -2.12 9.45 -16.48
C GLU A 214 -3.53 10.07 -16.36
N ASN A 215 -3.79 11.12 -17.14
CA ASN A 215 -5.08 11.80 -17.17
C ASN A 215 -6.07 11.18 -18.18
N GLU A 216 -5.77 9.99 -18.72
CA GLU A 216 -6.61 9.29 -19.72
C GLU A 216 -6.93 10.16 -20.95
N THR A 217 -5.99 11.05 -21.32
CA THR A 217 -6.12 11.94 -22.48
C THR A 217 -5.12 11.58 -23.57
N ASP A 218 -5.41 11.99 -24.82
CA ASP A 218 -4.49 11.76 -25.93
C ASP A 218 -3.31 12.74 -25.89
N PRO A 219 -2.05 12.24 -25.91
CA PRO A 219 -0.89 13.10 -26.09
C PRO A 219 -0.94 13.84 -27.43
N SER A 220 -0.47 15.09 -27.45
CA SER A 220 -0.50 15.89 -28.68
C SER A 220 0.34 15.26 -29.82
N PRO A 221 -0.04 15.45 -31.10
CA PRO A 221 0.71 14.92 -32.25
C PRO A 221 2.17 15.34 -32.26
N ARG A 222 2.48 16.54 -31.77
CA ARG A 222 3.86 17.04 -31.64
C ARG A 222 4.66 16.21 -30.65
N VAL A 223 4.11 15.91 -29.47
CA VAL A 223 4.76 15.08 -28.44
C VAL A 223 5.01 13.67 -28.97
N ILE A 224 4.01 13.07 -29.61
CA ILE A 224 4.13 11.75 -30.25
C ILE A 224 5.25 11.75 -31.30
N HIS A 225 5.28 12.73 -32.19
CA HIS A 225 6.28 12.82 -33.24
C HIS A 225 7.71 13.00 -32.69
N GLU A 226 7.87 13.82 -31.67
CA GLU A 226 9.14 14.03 -30.97
C GLU A 226 9.65 12.73 -30.33
N MET A 227 8.79 12.04 -29.58
CA MET A 227 9.13 10.75 -28.96
C MET A 227 9.52 9.71 -29.99
N GLN A 228 8.74 9.57 -31.06
CA GLN A 228 9.06 8.65 -32.16
C GLN A 228 10.43 8.96 -32.80
N THR A 229 10.72 10.24 -33.01
CA THR A 229 12.01 10.67 -33.58
C THR A 229 13.17 10.32 -32.64
N ASN A 230 13.02 10.58 -31.35
CA ASN A 230 14.06 10.31 -30.35
C ASN A 230 14.29 8.81 -30.15
N LEU A 231 13.24 7.98 -30.20
CA LEU A 231 13.36 6.53 -30.16
C LEU A 231 14.08 5.98 -31.38
N LYS A 232 13.70 6.44 -32.63
CA LYS A 232 14.36 6.05 -33.87
C LYS A 232 15.85 6.41 -33.87
N LYS A 233 16.21 7.55 -33.28
CA LYS A 233 17.61 8.05 -33.21
C LYS A 233 18.34 7.55 -31.95
N GLN A 234 17.75 6.64 -31.16
CA GLN A 234 18.31 6.11 -29.91
C GLN A 234 18.83 7.19 -28.96
N LYS A 235 18.10 8.31 -28.86
CA LYS A 235 18.39 9.41 -27.92
C LYS A 235 17.86 9.18 -26.51
N VAL A 236 17.31 8.01 -26.24
CA VAL A 236 16.68 7.57 -24.99
C VAL A 236 17.46 6.39 -24.44
N SER A 237 17.73 6.36 -23.14
CA SER A 237 18.45 5.25 -22.50
C SER A 237 17.63 3.97 -22.47
N PHE A 238 16.40 4.07 -22.00
CA PHE A 238 15.42 2.98 -21.95
C PHE A 238 14.00 3.55 -21.80
N PHE A 239 13.02 2.68 -21.98
CA PHE A 239 11.60 3.01 -21.83
C PHE A 239 11.03 2.24 -20.63
N ILE A 240 10.38 2.94 -19.70
CA ILE A 240 9.59 2.33 -18.61
C ILE A 240 8.15 2.15 -19.09
N ASN A 241 7.65 0.94 -19.02
CA ASN A 241 6.29 0.60 -19.43
C ASN A 241 5.49 0.09 -18.24
N ASN A 242 4.45 0.83 -17.82
CA ASN A 242 3.42 0.27 -16.95
C ASN A 242 2.60 -0.73 -17.76
N VAL A 243 2.62 -2.01 -17.36
CA VAL A 243 1.91 -3.06 -18.10
C VAL A 243 0.39 -3.05 -17.84
N GLN A 244 -0.07 -2.22 -16.92
CA GLN A 244 -1.48 -2.07 -16.57
C GLN A 244 -2.13 -0.91 -17.35
N ALA A 245 -1.36 0.10 -17.75
CA ALA A 245 -1.83 1.15 -18.65
C ALA A 245 -1.62 0.73 -20.12
N SER A 246 -2.68 0.35 -20.77
CA SER A 246 -2.64 -0.13 -22.15
C SER A 246 -3.52 0.73 -23.05
N SER A 247 -2.89 1.44 -23.98
CA SER A 247 -3.55 2.12 -25.10
C SER A 247 -2.79 1.85 -26.39
N ASP A 248 -3.43 2.06 -27.54
CA ASP A 248 -2.76 1.89 -28.84
C ASP A 248 -1.56 2.81 -28.98
N THR A 249 -1.64 4.00 -28.41
CA THR A 249 -0.55 5.00 -28.39
C THR A 249 0.65 4.50 -27.56
N VAL A 250 0.42 4.05 -26.34
CA VAL A 250 1.47 3.48 -25.46
C VAL A 250 2.07 2.23 -26.10
N ASN A 251 1.24 1.30 -26.55
CA ASN A 251 1.69 0.07 -27.21
C ASN A 251 2.51 0.34 -28.47
N GLY A 252 2.13 1.37 -29.24
CA GLY A 252 2.87 1.84 -30.42
C GLY A 252 4.27 2.35 -30.06
N MET A 253 4.40 3.13 -28.97
CA MET A 253 5.70 3.63 -28.49
C MET A 253 6.58 2.50 -27.97
N VAL A 254 6.03 1.55 -27.20
CA VAL A 254 6.76 0.36 -26.70
C VAL A 254 7.26 -0.50 -27.87
N LYS A 255 6.41 -0.73 -28.87
CA LYS A 255 6.79 -1.47 -30.10
C LYS A 255 7.91 -0.75 -30.86
N LEU A 256 7.82 0.58 -30.97
CA LEU A 256 8.83 1.40 -31.64
C LEU A 256 10.16 1.36 -30.86
N ALA A 257 10.14 1.49 -29.53
CA ALA A 257 11.32 1.38 -28.68
C ALA A 257 12.04 0.05 -28.94
N LYS A 258 11.32 -1.08 -28.86
CA LYS A 258 11.86 -2.43 -29.11
C LYS A 258 12.44 -2.54 -30.53
N LYS A 259 11.73 -2.03 -31.56
CA LYS A 259 12.18 -2.06 -32.96
C LYS A 259 13.52 -1.33 -33.16
N HIS A 260 13.76 -0.27 -32.40
CA HIS A 260 14.99 0.52 -32.47
C HIS A 260 16.00 0.21 -31.37
N TYR A 261 15.91 -0.98 -30.77
CA TYR A 261 16.84 -1.48 -29.73
C TYR A 261 16.94 -0.59 -28.48
N VAL A 262 15.93 0.24 -28.22
CA VAL A 262 15.79 0.93 -26.93
C VAL A 262 15.24 -0.07 -25.92
N PRO A 263 15.98 -0.38 -24.84
CA PRO A 263 15.53 -1.37 -23.86
C PRO A 263 14.21 -0.94 -23.20
N VAL A 264 13.34 -1.92 -22.88
CA VAL A 264 12.06 -1.67 -22.20
C VAL A 264 12.07 -2.38 -20.85
N LEU A 265 11.78 -1.63 -19.79
CA LEU A 265 11.56 -2.15 -18.45
C LEU A 265 10.07 -2.12 -18.13
N ASN A 266 9.47 -3.29 -17.95
CA ASN A 266 8.09 -3.42 -17.51
C ASN A 266 7.99 -3.26 -15.99
N VAL A 267 7.10 -2.37 -15.56
CA VAL A 267 6.71 -2.12 -14.17
C VAL A 267 5.21 -2.31 -14.00
N ARG A 268 4.74 -2.30 -12.78
CA ARG A 268 3.31 -2.37 -12.43
C ARG A 268 2.99 -1.28 -11.41
N GLU A 269 1.81 -0.77 -11.49
CA GLU A 269 1.25 0.15 -10.52
C GLU A 269 0.84 -0.58 -9.23
N THR A 270 0.18 -1.73 -9.37
CA THR A 270 -0.28 -2.53 -8.23
C THR A 270 0.71 -3.63 -7.88
N MET A 271 0.81 -3.95 -6.59
CA MET A 271 1.67 -5.03 -6.11
C MET A 271 1.11 -6.39 -6.53
N PRO A 272 1.90 -7.22 -7.27
CA PRO A 272 1.45 -8.54 -7.69
C PRO A 272 1.08 -9.45 -6.52
N ASN A 273 0.16 -10.38 -6.77
CA ASN A 273 -0.22 -11.39 -5.78
C ASN A 273 0.96 -12.31 -5.44
N GLY A 274 1.03 -12.76 -4.19
CA GLY A 274 2.03 -13.74 -3.72
C GLY A 274 3.44 -13.19 -3.44
N ILE A 275 3.68 -11.89 -3.69
CA ILE A 275 4.96 -11.26 -3.39
C ILE A 275 4.83 -10.26 -2.23
N SER A 276 5.88 -10.07 -1.45
CA SER A 276 5.92 -9.00 -0.45
C SER A 276 6.34 -7.67 -1.08
N TYR A 277 5.87 -6.56 -0.50
CA TYR A 277 6.27 -5.22 -0.94
C TYR A 277 7.80 -5.05 -1.01
N SER A 278 8.52 -5.50 0.01
CA SER A 278 9.99 -5.38 0.03
C SER A 278 10.68 -6.19 -1.08
N ASN A 279 10.15 -7.36 -1.43
CA ASN A 279 10.70 -8.15 -2.53
C ASN A 279 10.35 -7.54 -3.88
N TRP A 280 9.09 -7.11 -4.06
CA TRP A 280 8.65 -6.43 -5.28
C TRP A 280 9.48 -5.19 -5.58
N MET A 281 9.72 -4.33 -4.57
CA MET A 281 10.57 -3.16 -4.72
C MET A 281 12.03 -3.55 -5.01
N PHE A 282 12.58 -4.53 -4.30
CA PHE A 282 13.93 -4.99 -4.53
C PHE A 282 14.11 -5.49 -5.98
N ASP A 283 13.16 -6.28 -6.48
CA ASP A 283 13.19 -6.80 -7.86
C ASP A 283 13.10 -5.68 -8.89
N ASN A 284 12.27 -4.65 -8.67
CA ASN A 284 12.17 -3.50 -9.56
C ASN A 284 13.49 -2.72 -9.60
N TYR A 285 14.13 -2.44 -8.45
CA TYR A 285 15.42 -1.78 -8.42
C TYR A 285 16.56 -2.65 -8.99
N GLN A 286 16.50 -3.98 -8.86
CA GLN A 286 17.44 -4.88 -9.54
C GLN A 286 17.30 -4.83 -11.06
N LYS A 287 16.07 -4.79 -11.56
CA LYS A 287 15.80 -4.63 -13.00
C LYS A 287 16.31 -3.28 -13.50
N LEU A 288 16.04 -2.20 -12.74
CA LEU A 288 16.55 -0.87 -13.04
C LEU A 288 18.08 -0.84 -13.08
N PHE A 289 18.75 -1.43 -12.10
CA PHE A 289 20.21 -1.56 -12.07
C PHE A 289 20.75 -2.28 -13.32
N LYS A 290 20.14 -3.43 -13.68
CA LYS A 290 20.58 -4.22 -14.85
C LYS A 290 20.39 -3.49 -16.18
N ILE A 291 19.27 -2.74 -16.33
CA ILE A 291 18.99 -2.02 -17.59
C ILE A 291 19.88 -0.78 -17.74
N SER A 292 20.19 -0.11 -16.64
CA SER A 292 21.03 1.09 -16.61
C SER A 292 22.54 0.80 -16.69
N SER A 293 22.95 -0.46 -16.50
CA SER A 293 24.37 -0.89 -16.58
C SER A 293 24.77 -1.33 -18.00
N LYS A 294 23.85 -1.31 -18.95
CA LYS A 294 24.09 -1.65 -20.38
C LYS A 294 24.41 -0.40 -21.19
#